data_ce2d8dcff9119511c519e60179855350
#
_entry.id   ce2d8dcff9119511c519e60179855350
#
_cell.length_a   1.000
_cell.length_b   1.000
_cell.length_c   1.000
_cell.angle_alpha   90.00
_cell.angle_beta   90.00
_cell.angle_gamma   90.00
#
_symmetry.space_group_name_H-M   'P 1'
#
loop_
_entity.id
_entity.type
_entity.pdbx_description
1 polymer ?
#
loop_
_entity_poly.entity_id
_entity_poly.type
_entity_poly.pdbx_seq_one_letter_code
_entity_poly.pdbx_strand_id
1 'polypeptide(L)'
;MTTTPTTAPFGRPVQDTALPPLALPDAFTAHARTRPDAPALLWHDQSVSYRELAQAADAERARLNALDLAPGEPVGLYAVKSPAAVALVLACLMERRPFLLPSPQLAPALLAALFAQAGARRLLAPLGQDAPRLPALPHPAPVPTLAAGTSFMLTTSGSTDLPKIVPLAQGAVDRFTAWAHDTFDLGPGRTVANYAPLNFDLALLDVWATLAAGGTCLLIDPAHALNARHLLAQLIRHRPHVLQAVPLAYALLVQAAAGAHVLDSVEHAAFTGDAIDARTLAALPALLPGAELYNIYGCTETNDSFLHRLDRLDAAAALPVPIGTPLPGVRTLVATADGTPLDGPGSGELYVSTPFQAAGYLDRSRDTGRFTTQPEGAGEGRRWFRTGDLVTRDETGRVHLTGRADFQVKVRGVAVNTAEIERVLLAHPDVREAAVAAASDPLTGKRLHAAVQRTPGSTLNSLVLREHLARNLPRAAVPEKLAIHDAPLPKTATGKVDRKAVLPAP
;
A
#
# COMPACT_ATOMS: atom_id res chain seq x y z
N MET A 1 10.37 9.83 -47.34
CA MET A 1 9.05 10.08 -46.73
C MET A 1 9.11 9.40 -45.35
N THR A 2 9.48 10.17 -44.37
CA THR A 2 9.62 9.80 -42.96
C THR A 2 8.26 9.99 -42.28
N THR A 3 7.59 8.93 -41.94
CA THR A 3 6.35 8.95 -41.17
C THR A 3 6.67 9.22 -39.70
N THR A 4 6.37 10.42 -39.26
CA THR A 4 6.37 10.82 -37.85
C THR A 4 5.33 10.00 -37.08
N PRO A 5 5.64 9.41 -35.92
CA PRO A 5 4.63 8.73 -35.11
C PRO A 5 3.69 9.79 -34.50
N THR A 6 2.45 9.72 -34.88
CA THR A 6 1.37 10.54 -34.32
C THR A 6 1.14 10.11 -32.87
N THR A 7 1.53 10.94 -31.91
CA THR A 7 1.18 10.81 -30.48
C THR A 7 -0.34 10.85 -30.36
N ALA A 8 -0.92 9.78 -29.83
CA ALA A 8 -2.35 9.72 -29.56
C ALA A 8 -2.72 10.73 -28.46
N PRO A 9 -3.79 11.52 -28.63
CA PRO A 9 -4.23 12.46 -27.63
C PRO A 9 -4.70 11.72 -26.36
N PHE A 10 -4.30 12.24 -25.21
CA PHE A 10 -4.77 11.81 -23.89
C PHE A 10 -6.31 11.80 -23.85
N GLY A 11 -6.91 10.69 -23.49
CA GLY A 11 -8.37 10.52 -23.44
C GLY A 11 -8.94 9.42 -24.33
N ARG A 12 -8.14 8.78 -25.18
CA ARG A 12 -8.62 7.56 -25.86
C ARG A 12 -8.76 6.42 -24.86
N PRO A 13 -9.88 5.71 -24.86
CA PRO A 13 -10.03 4.49 -24.07
C PRO A 13 -8.93 3.50 -24.50
N VAL A 14 -8.04 3.14 -23.56
CA VAL A 14 -7.42 1.82 -23.63
C VAL A 14 -8.61 0.87 -23.77
N GLN A 15 -8.60 0.03 -24.81
CA GLN A 15 -9.71 -0.87 -25.08
C GLN A 15 -10.07 -1.58 -23.77
N ASP A 16 -11.34 -1.55 -23.46
CA ASP A 16 -11.96 -2.17 -22.27
C ASP A 16 -11.96 -3.69 -22.47
N THR A 17 -10.78 -4.27 -22.71
CA THR A 17 -10.53 -5.70 -22.63
C THR A 17 -10.42 -6.01 -21.15
N ALA A 18 -11.60 -5.99 -20.48
CA ALA A 18 -11.71 -6.47 -19.12
C ALA A 18 -11.24 -7.93 -19.11
N LEU A 19 -10.09 -8.16 -18.48
CA LEU A 19 -9.66 -9.51 -18.17
C LEU A 19 -10.81 -10.24 -17.45
N PRO A 20 -11.13 -11.49 -17.84
CA PRO A 20 -12.17 -12.23 -17.15
C PRO A 20 -11.82 -12.30 -15.65
N PRO A 21 -12.75 -12.01 -14.74
CA PRO A 21 -12.47 -11.98 -13.32
C PRO A 21 -12.00 -13.36 -12.85
N LEU A 22 -10.89 -13.39 -12.11
CA LEU A 22 -10.42 -14.60 -11.42
C LEU A 22 -11.11 -14.67 -10.05
N ALA A 23 -12.26 -15.33 -9.99
CA ALA A 23 -13.06 -15.45 -8.78
C ALA A 23 -12.31 -16.25 -7.71
N LEU A 24 -11.71 -15.53 -6.74
CA LEU A 24 -10.81 -16.10 -5.75
C LEU A 24 -11.35 -17.35 -5.02
N PRO A 25 -12.58 -17.36 -4.43
CA PRO A 25 -13.04 -18.54 -3.68
C PRO A 25 -13.19 -19.78 -4.57
N ASP A 26 -13.74 -19.59 -5.77
CA ASP A 26 -14.01 -20.69 -6.71
C ASP A 26 -12.70 -21.26 -7.28
N ALA A 27 -11.77 -20.36 -7.65
CA ALA A 27 -10.45 -20.73 -8.16
C ALA A 27 -9.63 -21.48 -7.11
N PHE A 28 -9.58 -20.99 -5.86
CA PHE A 28 -8.92 -21.67 -4.75
C PHE A 28 -9.52 -23.08 -4.54
N THR A 29 -10.85 -23.22 -4.52
CA THR A 29 -11.53 -24.50 -4.36
C THR A 29 -11.20 -25.46 -5.52
N ALA A 30 -11.10 -24.97 -6.74
CA ALA A 30 -10.69 -25.77 -7.89
C ALA A 30 -9.25 -26.30 -7.74
N HIS A 31 -8.31 -25.46 -7.29
CA HIS A 31 -6.92 -25.88 -7.03
C HIS A 31 -6.84 -26.89 -5.87
N ALA A 32 -7.61 -26.71 -4.80
CA ALA A 32 -7.65 -27.68 -3.69
C ALA A 32 -8.15 -29.06 -4.13
N ARG A 33 -9.02 -29.14 -5.15
CA ARG A 33 -9.49 -30.42 -5.74
C ARG A 33 -8.53 -31.01 -6.75
N THR A 34 -7.95 -30.19 -7.64
CA THR A 34 -7.16 -30.67 -8.77
C THR A 34 -5.69 -30.87 -8.42
N ARG A 35 -5.18 -30.14 -7.43
CA ARG A 35 -3.78 -30.13 -7.00
C ARG A 35 -3.65 -30.12 -5.46
N PRO A 36 -4.33 -31.08 -4.75
CA PRO A 36 -4.48 -31.04 -3.31
C PRO A 36 -3.15 -31.02 -2.54
N ASP A 37 -2.14 -31.70 -3.04
CA ASP A 37 -0.85 -31.86 -2.36
C ASP A 37 0.17 -30.78 -2.75
N ALA A 38 -0.19 -29.87 -3.68
CA ALA A 38 0.66 -28.72 -4.02
C ALA A 38 0.75 -27.74 -2.82
N PRO A 39 1.93 -27.13 -2.59
CA PRO A 39 2.07 -26.13 -1.53
C PRO A 39 1.22 -24.89 -1.85
N ALA A 40 0.39 -24.49 -0.90
CA ALA A 40 -0.38 -23.25 -0.92
C ALA A 40 0.33 -22.16 -0.12
N LEU A 41 0.81 -22.50 1.09
CA LEU A 41 1.49 -21.56 1.96
C LEU A 41 2.82 -22.13 2.45
N LEU A 42 3.81 -21.26 2.58
CA LEU A 42 5.06 -21.51 3.28
C LEU A 42 5.09 -20.59 4.51
N TRP A 43 5.31 -21.19 5.68
CA TRP A 43 5.33 -20.49 6.96
C TRP A 43 6.44 -21.03 7.84
N HIS A 44 7.49 -20.23 8.08
CA HIS A 44 8.72 -20.70 8.73
C HIS A 44 9.31 -21.93 7.99
N ASP A 45 9.36 -23.05 8.68
CA ASP A 45 9.85 -24.33 8.16
C ASP A 45 8.71 -25.27 7.70
N GLN A 46 7.48 -24.79 7.77
CA GLN A 46 6.28 -25.56 7.43
C GLN A 46 5.80 -25.23 6.01
N SER A 47 5.35 -26.27 5.33
CA SER A 47 4.60 -26.16 4.07
C SER A 47 3.16 -26.60 4.33
N VAL A 48 2.20 -25.78 3.98
CA VAL A 48 0.77 -26.08 4.04
C VAL A 48 0.27 -26.30 2.63
N SER A 49 -0.23 -27.49 2.35
CA SER A 49 -0.80 -27.84 1.05
C SER A 49 -2.16 -27.18 0.81
N TYR A 50 -2.60 -27.17 -0.46
CA TYR A 50 -3.95 -26.73 -0.81
C TYR A 50 -5.03 -27.54 -0.10
N ARG A 51 -4.84 -28.86 0.09
CA ARG A 51 -5.72 -29.74 0.85
C ARG A 51 -5.83 -29.30 2.30
N GLU A 52 -4.69 -29.12 2.98
CA GLU A 52 -4.66 -28.74 4.40
C GLU A 52 -5.25 -27.35 4.61
N LEU A 53 -4.96 -26.41 3.73
CA LEU A 53 -5.52 -25.06 3.80
C LEU A 53 -7.06 -25.09 3.57
N ALA A 54 -7.54 -25.90 2.62
CA ALA A 54 -8.97 -26.07 2.38
C ALA A 54 -9.68 -26.70 3.59
N GLN A 55 -9.09 -27.73 4.20
CA GLN A 55 -9.62 -28.33 5.42
C GLN A 55 -9.68 -27.34 6.59
N ALA A 56 -8.63 -26.51 6.76
CA ALA A 56 -8.62 -25.45 7.75
C ALA A 56 -9.70 -24.40 7.48
N ALA A 57 -9.88 -24.01 6.20
CA ALA A 57 -10.94 -23.08 5.81
C ALA A 57 -12.33 -23.69 6.03
N ASP A 58 -12.55 -24.97 5.77
CA ASP A 58 -13.81 -25.66 6.01
C ASP A 58 -14.14 -25.75 7.52
N ALA A 59 -13.15 -25.94 8.39
CA ALA A 59 -13.32 -25.89 9.84
C ALA A 59 -13.75 -24.47 10.30
N GLU A 60 -13.16 -23.42 9.75
CA GLU A 60 -13.58 -22.04 10.01
C GLU A 60 -14.97 -21.74 9.45
N ARG A 61 -15.33 -22.29 8.29
CA ARG A 61 -16.68 -22.18 7.70
C ARG A 61 -17.74 -22.79 8.60
N ALA A 62 -17.47 -24.00 9.12
CA ALA A 62 -18.37 -24.64 10.05
C ALA A 62 -18.60 -23.79 11.32
N ARG A 63 -17.53 -23.17 11.84
CA ARG A 63 -17.62 -22.24 12.97
C ARG A 63 -18.40 -20.97 12.62
N LEU A 64 -18.15 -20.40 11.44
CA LEU A 64 -18.83 -19.21 10.96
C LEU A 64 -20.34 -19.46 10.77
N ASN A 65 -20.72 -20.63 10.22
CA ASN A 65 -22.11 -21.02 9.98
C ASN A 65 -22.85 -21.38 11.27
N ALA A 66 -22.14 -21.74 12.35
CA ALA A 66 -22.72 -21.94 13.67
C ALA A 66 -23.08 -20.62 14.39
N LEU A 67 -22.64 -19.47 13.87
CA LEU A 67 -23.03 -18.17 14.39
C LEU A 67 -24.42 -17.77 13.86
N ASP A 68 -25.27 -17.29 14.76
CA ASP A 68 -26.55 -16.70 14.37
C ASP A 68 -26.34 -15.31 13.77
N LEU A 69 -26.07 -15.24 12.46
CA LEU A 69 -25.80 -14.03 11.71
C LEU A 69 -26.85 -13.81 10.63
N ALA A 70 -27.38 -12.61 10.57
CA ALA A 70 -28.29 -12.22 9.48
C ALA A 70 -27.58 -12.29 8.12
N PRO A 71 -28.31 -12.49 7.00
CA PRO A 71 -27.75 -12.40 5.66
C PRO A 71 -27.04 -11.05 5.43
N GLY A 72 -25.79 -11.10 4.96
CA GLY A 72 -24.99 -9.89 4.72
C GLY A 72 -24.45 -9.19 5.97
N GLU A 73 -24.73 -9.70 7.18
CA GLU A 73 -24.17 -9.15 8.42
C GLU A 73 -22.65 -9.37 8.44
N PRO A 74 -21.85 -8.33 8.63
CA PRO A 74 -20.40 -8.45 8.64
C PRO A 74 -19.87 -9.08 9.94
N VAL A 75 -18.69 -9.68 9.85
CA VAL A 75 -17.91 -10.12 11.00
C VAL A 75 -16.64 -9.31 11.17
N GLY A 76 -16.21 -9.13 12.41
CA GLY A 76 -14.89 -8.57 12.71
C GLY A 76 -13.86 -9.70 12.77
N LEU A 77 -12.70 -9.51 12.16
CA LEU A 77 -11.59 -10.45 12.24
C LEU A 77 -10.44 -9.86 13.05
N TYR A 78 -10.04 -10.55 14.09
CA TYR A 78 -8.77 -10.29 14.77
C TYR A 78 -7.77 -11.34 14.31
N ALA A 79 -6.99 -11.02 13.29
CA ALA A 79 -6.14 -11.98 12.63
C ALA A 79 -4.67 -11.52 12.61
N VAL A 80 -3.84 -12.12 13.44
CA VAL A 80 -2.38 -12.05 13.30
C VAL A 80 -1.97 -12.94 12.13
N LYS A 81 -1.15 -12.44 11.23
CA LYS A 81 -0.75 -13.17 10.02
C LYS A 81 -0.20 -14.56 10.35
N SER A 82 -0.81 -15.56 9.75
CA SER A 82 -0.50 -16.98 9.91
C SER A 82 -1.31 -17.80 8.90
N PRO A 83 -1.00 -19.09 8.65
CA PRO A 83 -1.84 -19.97 7.84
C PRO A 83 -3.30 -20.05 8.33
N ALA A 84 -3.52 -20.07 9.64
CA ALA A 84 -4.86 -20.07 10.23
C ALA A 84 -5.63 -18.77 9.94
N ALA A 85 -4.94 -17.62 9.92
CA ALA A 85 -5.56 -16.35 9.53
C ALA A 85 -5.98 -16.34 8.06
N VAL A 86 -5.18 -16.92 7.17
CA VAL A 86 -5.53 -17.08 5.75
C VAL A 86 -6.75 -17.98 5.60
N ALA A 87 -6.79 -19.10 6.35
CA ALA A 87 -7.95 -20.02 6.35
C ALA A 87 -9.25 -19.34 6.80
N LEU A 88 -9.20 -18.51 7.86
CA LEU A 88 -10.37 -17.76 8.34
C LEU A 88 -10.87 -16.75 7.30
N VAL A 89 -9.98 -16.03 6.63
CA VAL A 89 -10.37 -15.10 5.55
C VAL A 89 -10.97 -15.86 4.37
N LEU A 90 -10.36 -16.98 3.93
CA LEU A 90 -10.93 -17.86 2.91
C LEU A 90 -12.33 -18.34 3.27
N ALA A 91 -12.55 -18.74 4.52
CA ALA A 91 -13.87 -19.15 5.00
C ALA A 91 -14.92 -18.04 4.83
N CYS A 92 -14.59 -16.81 5.20
CA CYS A 92 -15.47 -15.65 5.00
C CYS A 92 -15.77 -15.42 3.50
N LEU A 93 -14.77 -15.52 2.63
CA LEU A 93 -14.93 -15.35 1.20
C LEU A 93 -15.79 -16.46 0.57
N MET A 94 -15.58 -17.72 0.97
CA MET A 94 -16.36 -18.88 0.49
C MET A 94 -17.82 -18.80 0.94
N GLU A 95 -18.11 -18.27 2.12
CA GLU A 95 -19.46 -18.01 2.62
C GLU A 95 -20.03 -16.65 2.15
N ARG A 96 -19.32 -15.92 1.29
CA ARG A 96 -19.68 -14.56 0.85
C ARG A 96 -20.04 -13.64 2.02
N ARG A 97 -19.34 -13.80 3.13
CA ARG A 97 -19.56 -13.05 4.36
C ARG A 97 -18.66 -11.82 4.36
N PRO A 98 -19.21 -10.60 4.37
CA PRO A 98 -18.41 -9.39 4.52
C PRO A 98 -17.63 -9.43 5.83
N PHE A 99 -16.40 -8.96 5.84
CA PHE A 99 -15.59 -8.94 7.05
C PHE A 99 -14.74 -7.67 7.13
N LEU A 100 -14.55 -7.18 8.35
CA LEU A 100 -13.59 -6.12 8.65
C LEU A 100 -12.30 -6.74 9.18
N LEU A 101 -11.19 -6.45 8.49
CA LEU A 101 -9.86 -6.93 8.82
C LEU A 101 -8.96 -5.73 9.21
N PRO A 102 -9.01 -5.25 10.47
CA PRO A 102 -8.16 -4.16 10.95
C PRO A 102 -6.78 -4.69 11.36
N SER A 103 -5.84 -3.77 11.61
CA SER A 103 -4.55 -4.15 12.20
C SER A 103 -4.76 -4.73 13.61
N PRO A 104 -4.22 -5.93 13.90
CA PRO A 104 -4.30 -6.52 15.24
C PRO A 104 -3.46 -5.76 16.29
N GLN A 105 -2.63 -4.80 15.86
CA GLN A 105 -1.80 -3.98 16.76
C GLN A 105 -2.55 -2.74 17.30
N LEU A 106 -3.77 -2.48 16.83
CA LEU A 106 -4.58 -1.39 17.34
C LEU A 106 -5.00 -1.63 18.79
N ALA A 107 -5.12 -0.55 19.56
CA ALA A 107 -5.61 -0.63 20.92
C ALA A 107 -7.02 -1.25 20.96
N PRO A 108 -7.37 -2.06 21.99
CA PRO A 108 -8.67 -2.74 22.08
C PRO A 108 -9.88 -1.80 21.96
N ALA A 109 -9.80 -0.59 22.51
CA ALA A 109 -10.86 0.40 22.39
C ALA A 109 -11.09 0.85 20.94
N LEU A 110 -10.00 1.00 20.17
CA LEU A 110 -10.06 1.40 18.77
C LEU A 110 -10.60 0.26 17.88
N LEU A 111 -10.19 -0.99 18.17
CA LEU A 111 -10.76 -2.18 17.53
C LEU A 111 -12.26 -2.26 17.77
N ALA A 112 -12.71 -2.10 19.04
CA ALA A 112 -14.11 -2.11 19.38
C ALA A 112 -14.91 -1.04 18.61
N ALA A 113 -14.38 0.18 18.53
CA ALA A 113 -15.02 1.28 17.78
C ALA A 113 -15.12 0.97 16.28
N LEU A 114 -14.06 0.40 15.67
CA LEU A 114 -14.07 0.01 14.26
C LEU A 114 -15.09 -1.11 13.97
N PHE A 115 -15.16 -2.14 14.83
CA PHE A 115 -16.15 -3.22 14.67
C PHE A 115 -17.58 -2.71 14.86
N ALA A 116 -17.80 -1.81 15.82
CA ALA A 116 -19.10 -1.15 15.99
C ALA A 116 -19.49 -0.33 14.74
N GLN A 117 -18.56 0.46 14.19
CA GLN A 117 -18.79 1.22 12.96
C GLN A 117 -19.10 0.31 11.76
N ALA A 118 -18.45 -0.84 11.67
CA ALA A 118 -18.71 -1.82 10.62
C ALA A 118 -20.02 -2.58 10.81
N GLY A 119 -20.70 -2.47 11.95
CA GLY A 119 -21.86 -3.29 12.30
C GLY A 119 -21.51 -4.73 12.60
N ALA A 120 -20.23 -5.04 12.84
CA ALA A 120 -19.76 -6.39 13.12
C ALA A 120 -20.02 -6.73 14.59
N ARG A 121 -21.08 -7.48 14.86
CA ARG A 121 -21.47 -7.90 16.22
C ARG A 121 -20.67 -9.11 16.73
N ARG A 122 -20.03 -9.85 15.84
CA ARG A 122 -19.22 -11.02 16.17
C ARG A 122 -17.76 -10.76 15.79
N LEU A 123 -16.87 -11.06 16.74
CA LEU A 123 -15.44 -11.05 16.54
C LEU A 123 -14.93 -12.48 16.44
N LEU A 124 -14.17 -12.77 15.40
CA LEU A 124 -13.52 -14.04 15.18
C LEU A 124 -12.00 -13.85 15.19
N ALA A 125 -11.31 -14.70 15.92
CA ALA A 125 -9.89 -14.95 15.73
C ALA A 125 -9.72 -16.31 15.05
N PRO A 126 -8.63 -16.55 14.30
CA PRO A 126 -8.34 -17.84 13.70
C PRO A 126 -8.32 -18.96 14.77
N LEU A 127 -8.68 -20.18 14.38
CA LEU A 127 -8.57 -21.33 15.27
C LEU A 127 -7.15 -21.45 15.84
N GLY A 128 -7.06 -21.60 17.15
CA GLY A 128 -5.79 -21.66 17.89
C GLY A 128 -5.18 -20.27 18.21
N GLN A 129 -5.87 -19.19 17.89
CA GLN A 129 -5.50 -17.84 18.32
C GLN A 129 -6.56 -17.27 19.26
N ASP A 130 -6.13 -16.56 20.31
CA ASP A 130 -7.04 -15.89 21.22
C ASP A 130 -7.35 -14.47 20.71
N ALA A 131 -8.62 -14.12 20.68
CA ALA A 131 -9.04 -12.74 20.47
C ALA A 131 -8.83 -11.92 21.76
N PRO A 132 -8.42 -10.64 21.66
CA PRO A 132 -8.36 -9.79 22.85
C PRO A 132 -9.76 -9.58 23.43
N ARG A 133 -9.84 -9.41 24.74
CA ARG A 133 -11.06 -8.91 25.36
C ARG A 133 -11.27 -7.48 24.92
N LEU A 134 -12.29 -7.24 24.11
CA LEU A 134 -12.68 -5.90 23.74
C LEU A 134 -13.59 -5.31 24.82
N PRO A 135 -13.53 -4.00 25.07
CA PRO A 135 -14.54 -3.30 25.87
C PRO A 135 -15.91 -3.54 25.23
N ALA A 136 -16.98 -3.51 26.05
CA ALA A 136 -18.33 -3.65 25.53
C ALA A 136 -18.53 -2.69 24.35
N LEU A 137 -18.96 -3.24 23.22
CA LEU A 137 -19.25 -2.43 22.05
C LEU A 137 -20.32 -1.40 22.47
N PRO A 138 -20.13 -0.10 22.25
CA PRO A 138 -21.20 0.86 22.44
C PRO A 138 -22.41 0.36 21.65
N HIS A 139 -23.61 0.60 22.15
CA HIS A 139 -24.87 0.11 21.56
C HIS A 139 -24.78 0.13 20.03
N PRO A 140 -25.23 -0.94 19.35
CA PRO A 140 -25.00 -1.08 17.92
C PRO A 140 -25.52 0.16 17.22
N ALA A 141 -24.59 0.90 16.60
CA ALA A 141 -24.97 1.83 15.56
C ALA A 141 -25.81 1.04 14.53
N PRO A 142 -26.79 1.67 13.88
CA PRO A 142 -27.55 0.98 12.83
C PRO A 142 -26.55 0.32 11.88
N VAL A 143 -26.76 -0.99 11.61
CA VAL A 143 -25.88 -1.76 10.71
C VAL A 143 -25.75 -0.98 9.42
N PRO A 144 -24.55 -0.56 9.02
CA PRO A 144 -24.40 0.24 7.83
C PRO A 144 -24.83 -0.56 6.61
N THR A 145 -25.53 0.07 5.69
CA THR A 145 -25.87 -0.58 4.41
C THR A 145 -24.57 -0.75 3.61
N LEU A 146 -24.07 -1.97 3.54
CA LEU A 146 -22.93 -2.31 2.71
C LEU A 146 -23.33 -2.27 1.23
N ALA A 147 -22.38 -1.83 0.39
CA ALA A 147 -22.56 -1.95 -1.05
C ALA A 147 -22.68 -3.44 -1.44
N ALA A 148 -23.51 -3.72 -2.46
CA ALA A 148 -23.71 -5.09 -2.94
C ALA A 148 -22.37 -5.75 -3.30
N GLY A 149 -22.17 -6.99 -2.86
CA GLY A 149 -20.96 -7.76 -3.12
C GLY A 149 -19.73 -7.33 -2.29
N THR A 150 -19.88 -6.48 -1.25
CA THR A 150 -18.76 -6.19 -0.34
C THR A 150 -18.23 -7.49 0.27
N SER A 151 -16.91 -7.68 0.20
CA SER A 151 -16.20 -8.81 0.81
C SER A 151 -15.20 -8.33 1.86
N PHE A 152 -14.11 -7.69 1.43
CA PHE A 152 -13.12 -7.09 2.31
C PHE A 152 -13.56 -5.72 2.81
N MET A 153 -13.35 -5.45 4.08
CA MET A 153 -13.29 -4.10 4.61
C MET A 153 -11.91 -3.90 5.22
N LEU A 154 -11.12 -3.03 4.61
CA LEU A 154 -9.78 -2.68 5.07
C LEU A 154 -9.80 -1.33 5.75
N THR A 155 -8.73 -0.99 6.47
CA THR A 155 -8.63 0.29 7.16
C THR A 155 -7.46 1.11 6.65
N THR A 156 -7.69 2.42 6.45
CA THR A 156 -6.63 3.37 6.11
C THR A 156 -6.40 4.36 7.25
N SER A 157 -5.15 4.84 7.40
CA SER A 157 -4.83 5.89 8.35
C SER A 157 -5.58 7.18 7.97
N GLY A 158 -6.41 7.67 8.88
CA GLY A 158 -7.11 8.95 8.72
C GLY A 158 -6.39 10.09 9.46
N SER A 159 -6.66 11.32 9.04
CA SER A 159 -6.27 12.53 9.80
C SER A 159 -7.08 12.73 11.09
N THR A 160 -8.02 11.85 11.38
CA THR A 160 -8.92 11.83 12.55
C THR A 160 -8.60 10.61 13.41
N ASP A 161 -9.07 10.62 14.67
CA ASP A 161 -8.72 9.60 15.67
C ASP A 161 -9.10 8.16 15.30
N LEU A 162 -10.13 7.95 14.45
CA LEU A 162 -10.57 6.64 13.99
C LEU A 162 -10.17 6.39 12.53
N PRO A 163 -9.48 5.27 12.21
CA PRO A 163 -9.18 4.88 10.82
C PRO A 163 -10.44 4.82 9.95
N LYS A 164 -10.29 5.14 8.66
CA LYS A 164 -11.37 5.02 7.70
C LYS A 164 -11.53 3.56 7.28
N ILE A 165 -12.77 3.09 7.18
CA ILE A 165 -13.07 1.75 6.66
C ILE A 165 -13.37 1.87 5.16
N VAL A 166 -12.64 1.08 4.37
CA VAL A 166 -12.74 1.00 2.90
C VAL A 166 -13.37 -0.34 2.53
N PRO A 167 -14.65 -0.39 2.16
CA PRO A 167 -15.30 -1.61 1.68
C PRO A 167 -14.90 -1.90 0.24
N LEU A 168 -14.36 -3.09 -0.03
CA LEU A 168 -14.02 -3.58 -1.35
C LEU A 168 -15.05 -4.62 -1.79
N ALA A 169 -15.61 -4.43 -2.98
CA ALA A 169 -16.50 -5.42 -3.57
C ALA A 169 -15.70 -6.61 -4.13
N GLN A 170 -16.22 -7.83 -4.00
CA GLN A 170 -15.58 -9.04 -4.52
C GLN A 170 -15.22 -8.91 -6.00
N GLY A 171 -16.12 -8.40 -6.83
CA GLY A 171 -15.83 -8.22 -8.25
C GLY A 171 -14.70 -7.21 -8.55
N ALA A 172 -14.43 -6.25 -7.66
CA ALA A 172 -13.28 -5.37 -7.77
C ALA A 172 -11.98 -6.14 -7.44
N VAL A 173 -12.01 -6.96 -6.38
CA VAL A 173 -10.91 -7.84 -6.00
C VAL A 173 -10.62 -8.86 -7.10
N ASP A 174 -11.65 -9.51 -7.68
CA ASP A 174 -11.48 -10.50 -8.73
C ASP A 174 -10.85 -9.93 -10.01
N ARG A 175 -11.18 -8.69 -10.38
CA ARG A 175 -10.51 -7.99 -11.49
C ARG A 175 -9.07 -7.65 -11.19
N PHE A 176 -8.78 -7.26 -9.94
CA PHE A 176 -7.43 -6.98 -9.49
C PHE A 176 -6.58 -8.25 -9.49
N THR A 177 -7.11 -9.37 -8.99
CA THR A 177 -6.39 -10.66 -8.98
C THR A 177 -6.10 -11.16 -10.39
N ALA A 178 -7.01 -10.94 -11.35
CA ALA A 178 -6.78 -11.26 -12.77
C ALA A 178 -5.63 -10.42 -13.35
N TRP A 179 -5.60 -9.11 -13.08
CA TRP A 179 -4.50 -8.25 -13.50
C TRP A 179 -3.16 -8.70 -12.89
N ALA A 180 -3.13 -8.98 -11.59
CA ALA A 180 -1.92 -9.42 -10.91
C ALA A 180 -1.41 -10.77 -11.46
N HIS A 181 -2.33 -11.72 -11.72
CA HIS A 181 -2.01 -12.99 -12.35
C HIS A 181 -1.28 -12.81 -13.67
N ASP A 182 -1.83 -12.01 -14.58
CA ASP A 182 -1.26 -11.81 -15.92
C ASP A 182 0.05 -11.00 -15.89
N THR A 183 0.15 -10.02 -14.98
CA THR A 183 1.31 -9.11 -14.92
C THR A 183 2.55 -9.79 -14.33
N PHE A 184 2.36 -10.64 -13.32
CA PHE A 184 3.45 -11.24 -12.55
C PHE A 184 3.58 -12.76 -12.77
N ASP A 185 2.94 -13.29 -13.80
CA ASP A 185 2.96 -14.73 -14.15
C ASP A 185 2.69 -15.61 -12.92
N LEU A 186 1.63 -15.26 -12.16
CA LEU A 186 1.25 -16.02 -10.98
C LEU A 186 0.65 -17.37 -11.42
N GLY A 187 0.97 -18.44 -10.70
CA GLY A 187 0.38 -19.73 -11.04
C GLY A 187 1.06 -20.94 -10.40
N PRO A 188 0.72 -22.12 -10.84
CA PRO A 188 1.31 -23.36 -10.38
C PRO A 188 2.83 -23.38 -10.52
N GLY A 189 3.52 -23.73 -9.42
CA GLY A 189 5.00 -23.74 -9.38
C GLY A 189 5.62 -22.36 -9.12
N ARG A 190 4.83 -21.30 -9.06
CA ARG A 190 5.30 -19.94 -8.74
C ARG A 190 5.15 -19.67 -7.25
N THR A 191 6.15 -19.06 -6.65
CA THR A 191 6.14 -18.66 -5.23
C THR A 191 6.19 -17.14 -5.15
N VAL A 192 5.28 -16.57 -4.38
CA VAL A 192 5.19 -15.12 -4.09
C VAL A 192 5.51 -14.87 -2.63
N ALA A 193 6.38 -13.92 -2.33
CA ALA A 193 6.68 -13.53 -0.96
C ALA A 193 5.70 -12.46 -0.49
N ASN A 194 4.95 -12.75 0.57
CA ASN A 194 4.10 -11.79 1.25
C ASN A 194 4.82 -11.14 2.43
N TYR A 195 5.32 -9.95 2.24
CA TYR A 195 5.92 -9.13 3.30
C TYR A 195 4.86 -8.37 4.11
N ALA A 196 3.89 -7.78 3.44
CA ALA A 196 2.88 -6.92 4.06
C ALA A 196 1.96 -7.68 5.03
N PRO A 197 1.40 -7.00 6.08
CA PRO A 197 0.33 -7.55 6.89
C PRO A 197 -0.92 -7.89 6.06
N LEU A 198 -1.73 -8.87 6.51
CA LEU A 198 -2.94 -9.30 5.79
C LEU A 198 -4.02 -8.21 5.69
N ASN A 199 -4.01 -7.25 6.61
CA ASN A 199 -4.95 -6.12 6.64
C ASN A 199 -4.55 -4.96 5.70
N PHE A 200 -3.50 -5.12 4.90
CA PHE A 200 -3.08 -4.18 3.86
C PHE A 200 -3.53 -4.66 2.48
N ASP A 201 -3.82 -3.71 1.60
CA ASP A 201 -4.19 -3.95 0.21
C ASP A 201 -3.11 -4.70 -0.59
N LEU A 202 -1.84 -4.56 -0.24
CA LEU A 202 -0.74 -5.34 -0.84
C LEU A 202 -0.99 -6.86 -0.74
N ALA A 203 -1.65 -7.33 0.33
CA ALA A 203 -1.98 -8.74 0.48
C ALA A 203 -2.93 -9.25 -0.62
N LEU A 204 -3.63 -8.34 -1.33
CA LEU A 204 -4.49 -8.73 -2.46
C LEU A 204 -3.68 -9.37 -3.58
N LEU A 205 -2.49 -8.85 -3.88
CA LEU A 205 -1.57 -9.46 -4.83
C LEU A 205 -0.85 -10.68 -4.22
N ASP A 206 -0.16 -10.45 -3.10
CA ASP A 206 0.78 -11.43 -2.56
C ASP A 206 0.11 -12.74 -2.13
N VAL A 207 -1.07 -12.64 -1.50
CA VAL A 207 -1.77 -13.79 -0.91
C VAL A 207 -2.95 -14.19 -1.79
N TRP A 208 -3.86 -13.26 -2.02
CA TRP A 208 -5.17 -13.62 -2.57
C TRP A 208 -5.09 -13.92 -4.08
N ALA A 209 -4.36 -13.10 -4.87
CA ALA A 209 -4.14 -13.40 -6.28
C ALA A 209 -3.29 -14.66 -6.48
N THR A 210 -2.28 -14.86 -5.64
CA THR A 210 -1.43 -16.07 -5.68
C THR A 210 -2.25 -17.35 -5.43
N LEU A 211 -3.10 -17.37 -4.40
CA LEU A 211 -3.94 -18.53 -4.11
C LEU A 211 -5.02 -18.75 -5.18
N ALA A 212 -5.58 -17.69 -5.75
CA ALA A 212 -6.51 -17.78 -6.86
C ALA A 212 -5.86 -18.35 -8.14
N ALA A 213 -4.60 -18.00 -8.38
CA ALA A 213 -3.83 -18.50 -9.50
C ALA A 213 -3.27 -19.92 -9.31
N GLY A 214 -3.36 -20.51 -8.13
CA GLY A 214 -2.81 -21.83 -7.82
C GLY A 214 -1.31 -21.84 -7.51
N GLY A 215 -0.74 -20.71 -7.18
CA GLY A 215 0.64 -20.53 -6.76
C GLY A 215 0.86 -20.82 -5.28
N THR A 216 2.07 -20.56 -4.80
CA THR A 216 2.50 -20.73 -3.40
C THR A 216 2.79 -19.36 -2.79
N CYS A 217 2.23 -19.06 -1.63
CA CYS A 217 2.54 -17.82 -0.92
C CYS A 217 3.50 -18.09 0.25
N LEU A 218 4.66 -17.43 0.23
CA LEU A 218 5.59 -17.39 1.37
C LEU A 218 5.15 -16.29 2.32
N LEU A 219 4.57 -16.63 3.45
CA LEU A 219 4.17 -15.68 4.48
C LEU A 219 5.38 -15.30 5.34
N ILE A 220 5.76 -14.04 5.34
CA ILE A 220 6.79 -13.51 6.25
C ILE A 220 6.13 -13.17 7.59
N ASP A 221 6.63 -13.77 8.66
CA ASP A 221 6.13 -13.53 10.02
C ASP A 221 6.34 -12.06 10.42
N PRO A 222 5.28 -11.34 10.83
CA PRO A 222 5.39 -9.96 11.27
C PRO A 222 6.37 -9.75 12.43
N ALA A 223 6.53 -10.74 13.31
CA ALA A 223 7.48 -10.68 14.43
C ALA A 223 8.95 -10.57 13.94
N HIS A 224 9.22 -11.04 12.74
CA HIS A 224 10.56 -11.07 12.15
C HIS A 224 10.71 -10.20 10.89
N ALA A 225 9.68 -9.49 10.47
CA ALA A 225 9.66 -8.71 9.24
C ALA A 225 10.75 -7.60 9.20
N LEU A 226 11.13 -7.05 10.35
CA LEU A 226 12.21 -6.06 10.48
C LEU A 226 13.59 -6.68 10.75
N ASN A 227 13.67 -8.00 10.92
CA ASN A 227 14.96 -8.69 11.06
C ASN A 227 15.55 -8.98 9.69
N ALA A 228 16.47 -8.12 9.26
CA ALA A 228 17.07 -8.16 7.93
C ALA A 228 17.69 -9.52 7.58
N ARG A 229 18.40 -10.17 8.55
CA ARG A 229 19.04 -11.47 8.34
C ARG A 229 18.01 -12.60 8.21
N HIS A 230 16.97 -12.57 9.05
CA HIS A 230 15.88 -13.54 8.98
C HIS A 230 15.13 -13.42 7.66
N LEU A 231 14.77 -12.20 7.25
CA LEU A 231 14.08 -11.94 5.99
C LEU A 231 14.90 -12.47 4.80
N LEU A 232 16.20 -12.15 4.73
CA LEU A 232 17.07 -12.64 3.67
C LEU A 232 17.16 -14.18 3.68
N ALA A 233 17.32 -14.80 4.86
CA ALA A 233 17.38 -16.26 4.98
C ALA A 233 16.11 -16.95 4.47
N GLN A 234 14.91 -16.41 4.77
CA GLN A 234 13.64 -16.92 4.26
C GLN A 234 13.57 -16.84 2.73
N LEU A 235 13.98 -15.72 2.14
CA LEU A 235 13.96 -15.56 0.67
C LEU A 235 14.99 -16.47 -0.02
N ILE A 236 16.18 -16.64 0.53
CA ILE A 236 17.18 -17.59 0.02
C ILE A 236 16.64 -19.02 0.08
N ARG A 237 16.05 -19.41 1.21
CA ARG A 237 15.55 -20.77 1.42
C ARG A 237 14.39 -21.12 0.51
N HIS A 238 13.40 -20.25 0.41
CA HIS A 238 12.13 -20.52 -0.26
C HIS A 238 12.10 -20.06 -1.72
N ARG A 239 13.14 -19.34 -2.16
CA ARG A 239 13.36 -18.94 -3.55
C ARG A 239 12.11 -18.39 -4.26
N PRO A 240 11.48 -17.31 -3.73
CA PRO A 240 10.29 -16.75 -4.37
C PRO A 240 10.63 -16.17 -5.76
N HIS A 241 9.65 -16.22 -6.66
CA HIS A 241 9.71 -15.66 -8.01
C HIS A 241 9.24 -14.21 -8.04
N VAL A 242 8.31 -13.87 -7.14
CA VAL A 242 7.75 -12.51 -7.01
C VAL A 242 7.97 -11.99 -5.60
N LEU A 243 8.47 -10.77 -5.50
CA LEU A 243 8.65 -10.05 -4.23
C LEU A 243 7.99 -8.67 -4.35
N GLN A 244 6.84 -8.48 -3.72
CA GLN A 244 6.27 -7.16 -3.51
C GLN A 244 6.50 -6.71 -2.08
N ALA A 245 7.08 -5.53 -1.89
CA ALA A 245 7.34 -5.01 -0.56
C ALA A 245 7.45 -3.47 -0.56
N VAL A 246 7.42 -2.90 0.64
CA VAL A 246 7.76 -1.49 0.82
C VAL A 246 9.27 -1.27 0.68
N PRO A 247 9.74 -0.08 0.28
CA PRO A 247 11.17 0.22 0.12
C PRO A 247 12.05 -0.14 1.32
N LEU A 248 11.51 -0.03 2.54
CA LEU A 248 12.22 -0.45 3.76
C LEU A 248 12.65 -1.93 3.72
N ALA A 249 11.81 -2.83 3.22
CA ALA A 249 12.17 -4.25 3.13
C ALA A 249 13.36 -4.47 2.19
N TYR A 250 13.38 -3.77 1.06
CA TYR A 250 14.51 -3.81 0.12
C TYR A 250 15.79 -3.24 0.74
N ALA A 251 15.70 -2.15 1.50
CA ALA A 251 16.84 -1.61 2.21
C ALA A 251 17.42 -2.59 3.25
N LEU A 252 16.54 -3.30 3.98
CA LEU A 252 16.93 -4.35 4.92
C LEU A 252 17.63 -5.52 4.20
N LEU A 253 17.10 -5.95 3.06
CA LEU A 253 17.68 -7.02 2.24
C LEU A 253 19.05 -6.64 1.69
N VAL A 254 19.21 -5.43 1.13
CA VAL A 254 20.49 -4.90 0.66
C VAL A 254 21.52 -4.88 1.79
N GLN A 255 21.12 -4.39 2.98
CA GLN A 255 21.98 -4.36 4.15
C GLN A 255 22.39 -5.78 4.59
N ALA A 256 21.46 -6.73 4.65
CA ALA A 256 21.74 -8.08 5.10
C ALA A 256 22.58 -8.88 4.10
N ALA A 257 22.34 -8.68 2.81
CA ALA A 257 23.09 -9.37 1.75
C ALA A 257 24.56 -8.91 1.70
N ALA A 258 24.85 -7.65 2.03
CA ALA A 258 26.19 -7.06 2.08
C ALA A 258 27.08 -7.41 0.87
N GLY A 259 26.48 -7.60 -0.32
CA GLY A 259 27.15 -8.04 -1.54
C GLY A 259 27.56 -9.52 -1.59
N ALA A 260 27.32 -10.29 -0.51
CA ALA A 260 27.70 -11.71 -0.43
C ALA A 260 26.58 -12.68 -0.88
N HIS A 261 25.34 -12.20 -0.96
CA HIS A 261 24.17 -13.00 -1.32
C HIS A 261 23.40 -12.36 -2.46
N VAL A 262 22.80 -13.19 -3.29
CA VAL A 262 21.89 -12.80 -4.37
C VAL A 262 20.58 -13.59 -4.26
N LEU A 263 19.49 -12.96 -4.69
CA LEU A 263 18.16 -13.57 -4.77
C LEU A 263 17.86 -13.83 -6.26
N ASP A 264 18.55 -14.80 -6.83
CA ASP A 264 18.53 -15.15 -8.26
C ASP A 264 17.22 -15.77 -8.74
N SER A 265 16.37 -16.23 -7.80
CA SER A 265 15.04 -16.77 -8.11
C SER A 265 14.00 -15.69 -8.35
N VAL A 266 14.24 -14.46 -7.87
CA VAL A 266 13.26 -13.38 -8.03
C VAL A 266 13.28 -12.88 -9.47
N GLU A 267 12.13 -13.03 -10.12
CA GLU A 267 11.90 -12.60 -11.51
C GLU A 267 11.16 -11.26 -11.57
N HIS A 268 10.30 -10.99 -10.56
CA HIS A 268 9.56 -9.74 -10.45
C HIS A 268 9.75 -9.14 -9.05
N ALA A 269 10.30 -7.94 -8.98
CA ALA A 269 10.51 -7.22 -7.73
C ALA A 269 9.77 -5.88 -7.79
N ALA A 270 8.70 -5.76 -7.01
CA ALA A 270 7.85 -4.58 -6.98
C ALA A 270 7.99 -3.84 -5.64
N PHE A 271 8.34 -2.56 -5.68
CA PHE A 271 8.27 -1.71 -4.50
C PHE A 271 7.08 -0.76 -4.60
N THR A 272 6.41 -0.55 -3.47
CA THR A 272 5.18 0.22 -3.39
C THR A 272 5.00 0.86 -2.02
N GLY A 273 4.08 1.81 -1.92
CA GLY A 273 3.65 2.41 -0.66
C GLY A 273 4.52 3.54 -0.14
N ASP A 274 5.75 3.70 -0.62
CA ASP A 274 6.65 4.83 -0.31
C ASP A 274 7.67 5.02 -1.44
N ALA A 275 8.42 6.13 -1.38
CA ALA A 275 9.52 6.38 -2.32
C ALA A 275 10.75 5.55 -1.93
N ILE A 276 11.37 4.90 -2.92
CA ILE A 276 12.64 4.20 -2.75
C ILE A 276 13.81 5.19 -2.78
N ASP A 277 14.80 5.01 -1.89
CA ASP A 277 15.99 5.83 -1.88
C ASP A 277 17.02 5.40 -2.95
N ALA A 278 17.89 6.35 -3.34
CA ALA A 278 18.88 6.14 -4.41
C ALA A 278 19.85 4.99 -4.12
N ARG A 279 20.29 4.85 -2.87
CA ARG A 279 21.26 3.83 -2.47
C ARG A 279 20.65 2.44 -2.56
N THR A 280 19.47 2.27 -2.02
CA THR A 280 18.71 1.01 -2.11
C THR A 280 18.46 0.66 -3.57
N LEU A 281 17.91 1.60 -4.36
CA LEU A 281 17.60 1.37 -5.77
C LEU A 281 18.85 0.96 -6.58
N ALA A 282 19.98 1.64 -6.40
CA ALA A 282 21.23 1.34 -7.09
C ALA A 282 21.81 -0.05 -6.74
N ALA A 283 21.47 -0.59 -5.55
CA ALA A 283 21.93 -1.90 -5.12
C ALA A 283 21.04 -3.06 -5.59
N LEU A 284 19.78 -2.79 -5.99
CA LEU A 284 18.84 -3.85 -6.39
C LEU A 284 19.33 -4.71 -7.57
N PRO A 285 19.95 -4.17 -8.64
CA PRO A 285 20.42 -5.01 -9.75
C PRO A 285 21.45 -6.06 -9.34
N ALA A 286 22.26 -5.78 -8.32
CA ALA A 286 23.25 -6.73 -7.78
C ALA A 286 22.60 -7.77 -6.86
N LEU A 287 21.61 -7.39 -6.06
CA LEU A 287 20.88 -8.28 -5.16
C LEU A 287 19.91 -9.19 -5.93
N LEU A 288 19.28 -8.67 -6.99
CA LEU A 288 18.22 -9.29 -7.77
C LEU A 288 18.63 -9.38 -9.26
N PRO A 289 19.65 -10.18 -9.62
CA PRO A 289 20.27 -10.14 -10.95
C PRO A 289 19.33 -10.56 -12.08
N GLY A 290 18.30 -11.37 -11.78
CA GLY A 290 17.28 -11.84 -12.74
C GLY A 290 16.01 -11.02 -12.77
N ALA A 291 15.76 -10.15 -11.79
CA ALA A 291 14.46 -9.53 -11.60
C ALA A 291 14.19 -8.35 -12.54
N GLU A 292 12.96 -8.25 -13.00
CA GLU A 292 12.39 -7.02 -13.48
C GLU A 292 11.98 -6.17 -12.27
N LEU A 293 12.32 -4.88 -12.29
CA LEU A 293 12.03 -3.97 -11.19
C LEU A 293 10.82 -3.12 -11.52
N TYR A 294 9.90 -2.98 -10.56
CA TYR A 294 8.68 -2.21 -10.73
C TYR A 294 8.47 -1.23 -9.56
N ASN A 295 8.02 -0.03 -9.90
CA ASN A 295 7.40 0.88 -8.96
C ASN A 295 5.88 0.80 -9.15
N ILE A 296 5.15 0.41 -8.11
CA ILE A 296 3.69 0.34 -8.12
C ILE A 296 3.14 1.49 -7.28
N TYR A 297 2.19 2.22 -7.83
CA TYR A 297 1.49 3.29 -7.13
C TYR A 297 0.01 2.94 -7.01
N GLY A 298 -0.50 3.07 -5.78
CA GLY A 298 -1.90 2.90 -5.44
C GLY A 298 -2.21 3.38 -4.04
N CYS A 299 -3.47 3.23 -3.66
CA CYS A 299 -3.97 3.43 -2.30
C CYS A 299 -5.14 2.48 -2.07
N THR A 300 -5.48 2.22 -0.82
CA THR A 300 -6.50 1.23 -0.47
C THR A 300 -7.87 1.53 -1.12
N GLU A 301 -8.19 2.80 -1.33
CA GLU A 301 -9.44 3.25 -1.96
C GLU A 301 -9.56 2.88 -3.44
N THR A 302 -8.42 2.78 -4.15
CA THR A 302 -8.38 2.53 -5.60
C THR A 302 -7.59 1.28 -5.95
N ASN A 303 -6.92 0.66 -4.98
CA ASN A 303 -5.92 -0.37 -5.16
C ASN A 303 -4.77 0.13 -6.04
N ASP A 304 -3.94 -0.76 -6.59
CA ASP A 304 -2.88 -0.37 -7.52
C ASP A 304 -3.50 0.30 -8.75
N SER A 305 -2.91 1.39 -9.16
CA SER A 305 -3.45 2.26 -10.21
C SER A 305 -2.45 2.54 -11.31
N PHE A 306 -1.15 2.51 -10.98
CA PHE A 306 -0.06 2.72 -11.92
C PHE A 306 1.04 1.70 -11.69
N LEU A 307 1.72 1.37 -12.79
CA LEU A 307 2.91 0.53 -12.81
C LEU A 307 4.01 1.22 -13.62
N HIS A 308 5.20 1.28 -13.06
CA HIS A 308 6.40 1.70 -13.76
C HIS A 308 7.41 0.56 -13.75
N ARG A 309 7.74 0.03 -14.93
CA ARG A 309 8.86 -0.89 -15.11
C ARG A 309 10.13 -0.08 -15.27
N LEU A 310 11.10 -0.32 -14.41
CA LEU A 310 12.38 0.37 -14.46
C LEU A 310 13.29 -0.30 -15.49
N ASP A 311 13.94 0.51 -16.31
CA ASP A 311 15.11 0.03 -17.05
C ASP A 311 16.28 -0.15 -16.07
N ARG A 312 16.97 -1.27 -16.14
CA ARG A 312 18.10 -1.58 -15.25
C ARG A 312 19.25 -0.57 -15.37
N LEU A 313 19.39 0.03 -16.56
CA LEU A 313 20.41 1.04 -16.82
C LEU A 313 20.03 2.40 -16.23
N ASP A 314 18.73 2.67 -16.08
CA ASP A 314 18.20 3.92 -15.53
C ASP A 314 18.03 3.87 -13.99
N ALA A 315 18.11 2.69 -13.38
CA ALA A 315 17.93 2.53 -11.93
C ALA A 315 18.89 3.39 -11.08
N ALA A 316 20.04 3.81 -11.63
CA ALA A 316 21.00 4.68 -10.95
C ALA A 316 20.74 6.18 -11.18
N ALA A 317 19.92 6.58 -12.18
CA ALA A 317 19.86 7.94 -12.68
C ALA A 317 18.53 8.67 -12.44
N ALA A 318 17.42 7.99 -12.18
CA ALA A 318 16.08 8.59 -12.24
C ALA A 318 15.36 8.64 -10.88
N LEU A 319 15.77 9.55 -10.01
CA LEU A 319 14.96 9.89 -8.83
C LEU A 319 14.31 11.27 -9.00
N PRO A 320 13.06 11.45 -8.58
CA PRO A 320 12.14 10.42 -8.08
C PRO A 320 11.71 9.46 -9.18
N VAL A 321 11.66 8.15 -8.85
CA VAL A 321 11.15 7.13 -9.79
C VAL A 321 9.72 7.50 -10.21
N PRO A 322 9.40 7.51 -11.51
CA PRO A 322 8.03 7.76 -11.97
C PRO A 322 7.06 6.74 -11.36
N ILE A 323 5.81 7.15 -11.16
CA ILE A 323 4.74 6.19 -10.83
C ILE A 323 4.29 5.38 -12.06
N GLY A 324 4.71 5.80 -13.24
CA GLY A 324 4.58 5.06 -14.49
C GLY A 324 3.30 5.36 -15.26
N THR A 325 2.74 4.31 -15.85
CA THR A 325 1.53 4.37 -16.68
C THR A 325 0.34 3.77 -15.94
N PRO A 326 -0.89 4.24 -16.20
CA PRO A 326 -2.10 3.66 -15.64
C PRO A 326 -2.24 2.19 -16.03
N LEU A 327 -2.73 1.37 -15.10
CA LEU A 327 -3.06 -0.03 -15.34
C LEU A 327 -4.22 -0.17 -16.35
N PRO A 328 -4.41 -1.35 -16.96
CA PRO A 328 -5.54 -1.61 -17.86
C PRO A 328 -6.88 -1.24 -17.21
N GLY A 329 -7.72 -0.47 -17.92
CA GLY A 329 -9.01 0.01 -17.43
C GLY A 329 -8.96 1.19 -16.45
N VAL A 330 -7.78 1.58 -15.97
CA VAL A 330 -7.60 2.74 -15.10
C VAL A 330 -7.64 4.04 -15.93
N ARG A 331 -8.41 5.00 -15.44
CA ARG A 331 -8.47 6.36 -15.97
C ARG A 331 -7.85 7.33 -14.97
N THR A 332 -7.12 8.30 -15.48
CA THR A 332 -6.42 9.28 -14.66
C THR A 332 -6.66 10.67 -15.17
N LEU A 333 -6.65 11.61 -14.26
CA LEU A 333 -6.76 13.03 -14.53
C LEU A 333 -5.81 13.77 -13.59
N VAL A 334 -5.11 14.76 -14.11
CA VAL A 334 -4.34 15.71 -13.29
C VAL A 334 -5.09 17.02 -13.34
N ALA A 335 -5.43 17.58 -12.17
CA ALA A 335 -6.14 18.86 -12.09
C ALA A 335 -5.28 19.91 -11.38
N THR A 336 -5.35 21.13 -11.87
CA THR A 336 -4.74 22.31 -11.23
C THR A 336 -5.40 22.63 -9.89
N ALA A 337 -4.86 23.56 -9.14
CA ALA A 337 -5.35 23.92 -7.81
C ALA A 337 -6.79 24.46 -7.80
N ASP A 338 -7.27 25.01 -8.90
CA ASP A 338 -8.64 25.47 -9.12
C ASP A 338 -9.60 24.36 -9.60
N GLY A 339 -9.07 23.13 -9.79
CA GLY A 339 -9.85 21.96 -10.22
C GLY A 339 -9.94 21.79 -11.74
N THR A 340 -9.28 22.64 -12.54
CA THR A 340 -9.26 22.53 -13.99
C THR A 340 -8.40 21.34 -14.44
N PRO A 341 -8.94 20.42 -15.28
CA PRO A 341 -8.15 19.34 -15.86
C PRO A 341 -6.99 19.85 -16.71
N LEU A 342 -5.80 19.27 -16.55
CA LEU A 342 -4.65 19.56 -17.40
C LEU A 342 -4.69 18.70 -18.66
N ASP A 343 -4.63 19.38 -19.81
CA ASP A 343 -4.40 18.76 -21.10
C ASP A 343 -2.93 18.95 -21.49
N GLY A 344 -2.12 17.89 -21.30
CA GLY A 344 -0.68 17.93 -21.58
C GLY A 344 0.21 17.93 -20.33
N PRO A 345 1.51 18.28 -20.47
CA PRO A 345 2.47 18.37 -19.37
C PRO A 345 2.05 19.43 -18.34
N GLY A 346 2.42 19.19 -17.07
CA GLY A 346 2.12 20.14 -16.00
C GLY A 346 1.99 19.48 -14.64
N SER A 347 1.78 20.30 -13.61
CA SER A 347 1.68 19.86 -12.22
C SER A 347 0.28 20.09 -11.67
N GLY A 348 -0.21 19.14 -10.88
CA GLY A 348 -1.52 19.23 -10.26
C GLY A 348 -1.82 18.07 -9.33
N GLU A 349 -3.06 17.97 -8.89
CA GLU A 349 -3.54 16.87 -8.06
C GLU A 349 -4.03 15.73 -8.94
N LEU A 350 -3.67 14.49 -8.56
CA LEU A 350 -4.04 13.28 -9.26
C LEU A 350 -5.44 12.81 -8.86
N TYR A 351 -6.27 12.53 -9.86
CA TYR A 351 -7.55 11.83 -9.73
C TYR A 351 -7.47 10.51 -10.48
N VAL A 352 -8.06 9.47 -9.89
CA VAL A 352 -8.03 8.11 -10.41
C VAL A 352 -9.44 7.52 -10.44
N SER A 353 -9.75 6.79 -11.49
CA SER A 353 -10.94 5.94 -11.57
C SER A 353 -10.53 4.57 -12.05
N THR A 354 -10.70 3.54 -11.21
CA THR A 354 -10.24 2.19 -11.50
C THR A 354 -11.37 1.16 -11.47
N PRO A 355 -11.24 0.05 -12.20
CA PRO A 355 -12.15 -1.08 -12.06
C PRO A 355 -12.03 -1.79 -10.71
N PHE A 356 -10.99 -1.46 -9.91
CA PHE A 356 -10.66 -2.07 -8.62
C PHE A 356 -11.11 -1.22 -7.43
N GLN A 357 -11.60 -0.01 -7.67
CA GLN A 357 -11.85 0.96 -6.59
C GLN A 357 -13.05 0.60 -5.71
N ALA A 358 -12.97 1.06 -4.47
CA ALA A 358 -14.09 1.07 -3.54
C ALA A 358 -15.22 1.96 -4.04
N ALA A 359 -16.46 1.61 -3.68
CA ALA A 359 -17.61 2.46 -3.96
C ALA A 359 -17.69 3.72 -3.06
N GLY A 360 -16.76 3.88 -2.12
CA GLY A 360 -16.63 4.95 -1.13
C GLY A 360 -16.26 4.38 0.23
N TYR A 361 -16.13 5.24 1.21
CA TYR A 361 -15.91 4.80 2.60
C TYR A 361 -17.19 4.20 3.19
N LEU A 362 -17.04 3.39 4.23
CA LEU A 362 -18.19 2.88 4.98
C LEU A 362 -19.00 4.03 5.60
N ASP A 363 -18.32 4.98 6.22
CA ASP A 363 -18.89 6.26 6.62
C ASP A 363 -18.94 7.21 5.41
N ARG A 364 -20.10 7.29 4.76
CA ARG A 364 -20.31 8.08 3.55
C ARG A 364 -20.09 9.58 3.73
N SER A 365 -20.14 10.09 4.95
CA SER A 365 -19.82 11.50 5.21
C SER A 365 -18.38 11.85 4.85
N ARG A 366 -17.50 10.87 4.86
CA ARG A 366 -16.07 10.97 4.49
C ARG A 366 -15.81 10.92 2.99
N ASP A 367 -16.83 10.62 2.17
CA ASP A 367 -16.71 10.64 0.70
C ASP A 367 -16.57 12.05 0.15
N THR A 368 -17.13 13.05 0.85
CA THR A 368 -17.11 14.45 0.40
C THR A 368 -15.67 14.93 0.17
N GLY A 369 -15.43 15.45 -1.03
CA GLY A 369 -14.11 15.91 -1.46
C GLY A 369 -13.08 14.81 -1.75
N ARG A 370 -13.47 13.53 -1.62
CA ARG A 370 -12.62 12.37 -1.97
C ARG A 370 -13.20 11.55 -3.12
N PHE A 371 -14.47 11.14 -3.02
CA PHE A 371 -15.14 10.46 -4.12
C PHE A 371 -16.07 11.45 -4.83
N THR A 372 -15.86 11.67 -6.11
CA THR A 372 -16.61 12.65 -6.91
C THR A 372 -17.07 12.04 -8.24
N THR A 373 -18.16 12.52 -8.77
CA THR A 373 -18.61 12.24 -10.14
C THR A 373 -18.13 13.29 -11.14
N GLN A 374 -17.46 14.36 -10.63
CA GLN A 374 -16.83 15.40 -11.44
C GLN A 374 -15.35 15.52 -11.03
N PRO A 375 -14.46 15.65 -12.00
CA PRO A 375 -14.06 16.93 -12.57
C PRO A 375 -14.83 17.21 -13.87
N GLU A 376 -15.09 18.47 -14.15
CA GLU A 376 -15.71 18.89 -15.40
C GLU A 376 -14.88 18.40 -16.60
N GLY A 377 -15.53 17.81 -17.62
CA GLY A 377 -14.84 17.25 -18.80
C GLY A 377 -14.39 15.79 -18.72
N ALA A 378 -14.59 15.09 -17.60
CA ALA A 378 -14.07 13.72 -17.38
C ALA A 378 -15.02 12.58 -17.83
N GLY A 379 -16.08 12.86 -18.56
CA GLY A 379 -17.10 11.90 -19.04
C GLY A 379 -18.22 11.67 -18.03
N GLU A 380 -19.46 11.55 -18.53
CA GLU A 380 -20.64 11.40 -17.69
C GLU A 380 -20.66 10.07 -16.92
N GLY A 381 -21.04 10.12 -15.63
CA GLY A 381 -21.39 8.96 -14.81
C GLY A 381 -20.22 8.21 -14.16
N ARG A 382 -18.97 8.58 -14.41
CA ARG A 382 -17.81 7.91 -13.82
C ARG A 382 -17.49 8.45 -12.42
N ARG A 383 -17.22 7.54 -11.49
CA ARG A 383 -16.78 7.92 -10.15
C ARG A 383 -15.25 8.03 -10.09
N TRP A 384 -14.77 9.16 -9.63
CA TRP A 384 -13.35 9.46 -9.45
C TRP A 384 -12.98 9.48 -7.98
N PHE A 385 -11.78 9.04 -7.69
CA PHE A 385 -11.16 9.22 -6.39
C PHE A 385 -10.10 10.32 -6.47
N ARG A 386 -10.27 11.33 -5.65
CA ARG A 386 -9.30 12.40 -5.45
C ARG A 386 -8.24 11.92 -4.49
N THR A 387 -7.04 11.61 -5.00
CA THR A 387 -6.00 10.92 -4.23
C THR A 387 -5.39 11.79 -3.13
N GLY A 388 -5.37 13.10 -3.32
CA GLY A 388 -4.62 14.04 -2.50
C GLY A 388 -3.12 14.04 -2.84
N ASP A 389 -2.70 13.30 -3.86
CA ASP A 389 -1.32 13.27 -4.32
C ASP A 389 -1.08 14.34 -5.39
N LEU A 390 0.00 15.10 -5.20
CA LEU A 390 0.49 16.07 -6.17
C LEU A 390 1.46 15.37 -7.10
N VAL A 391 1.25 15.58 -8.39
CA VAL A 391 2.05 14.96 -9.44
C VAL A 391 2.50 16.00 -10.46
N THR A 392 3.57 15.68 -11.16
CA THR A 392 3.99 16.36 -12.40
C THR A 392 3.95 15.34 -13.53
N ARG A 393 3.27 15.70 -14.60
CA ARG A 393 3.29 14.96 -15.86
C ARG A 393 4.29 15.65 -16.79
N ASP A 394 5.27 14.89 -17.26
CA ASP A 394 6.30 15.40 -18.18
C ASP A 394 5.82 15.41 -19.64
N GLU A 395 6.67 15.90 -20.57
CA GLU A 395 6.39 15.96 -22.01
C GLU A 395 6.20 14.59 -22.65
N THR A 396 6.74 13.52 -22.02
CA THR A 396 6.57 12.14 -22.48
C THR A 396 5.30 11.47 -21.93
N GLY A 397 4.53 12.20 -21.10
CA GLY A 397 3.33 11.70 -20.43
C GLY A 397 3.60 10.87 -19.17
N ARG A 398 4.85 10.72 -18.73
CA ARG A 398 5.20 10.05 -17.48
C ARG A 398 4.76 10.88 -16.29
N VAL A 399 4.25 10.22 -15.28
CA VAL A 399 3.74 10.87 -14.07
C VAL A 399 4.72 10.63 -12.92
N HIS A 400 5.11 11.72 -12.27
CA HIS A 400 6.01 11.73 -11.11
C HIS A 400 5.27 12.24 -9.89
N LEU A 401 5.37 11.51 -8.78
CA LEU A 401 4.84 11.96 -7.49
C LEU A 401 5.74 13.07 -6.93
N THR A 402 5.15 14.24 -6.67
CA THR A 402 5.89 15.41 -6.16
C THR A 402 5.57 15.71 -4.71
N GLY A 403 4.47 15.17 -4.18
CA GLY A 403 4.07 15.34 -2.78
C GLY A 403 2.60 15.01 -2.53
N ARG A 404 2.07 15.59 -1.45
CA ARG A 404 0.66 15.45 -1.10
C ARG A 404 0.03 16.82 -0.88
N ALA A 405 -1.20 16.98 -1.35
CA ALA A 405 -1.97 18.22 -1.19
C ALA A 405 -2.23 18.55 0.29
N ASP A 406 -2.36 17.54 1.13
CA ASP A 406 -2.56 17.66 2.58
C ASP A 406 -1.26 17.96 3.36
N PHE A 407 -0.09 17.92 2.71
CA PHE A 407 1.21 18.39 3.24
C PHE A 407 1.57 19.80 2.80
N GLN A 408 0.71 20.47 2.07
CA GLN A 408 0.86 21.89 1.84
C GLN A 408 0.51 22.67 3.12
N VAL A 409 1.46 23.44 3.58
CA VAL A 409 1.31 24.29 4.77
C VAL A 409 1.55 25.72 4.35
N LYS A 410 0.66 26.62 4.72
CA LYS A 410 0.94 28.04 4.60
C LYS A 410 1.88 28.46 5.74
N VAL A 411 3.12 28.84 5.39
CA VAL A 411 4.10 29.39 6.31
C VAL A 411 4.26 30.87 5.97
N ARG A 412 3.84 31.75 6.85
CA ARG A 412 3.85 33.21 6.63
C ARG A 412 3.20 33.63 5.29
N GLY A 413 2.09 32.99 4.95
CA GLY A 413 1.35 33.25 3.70
C GLY A 413 1.88 32.55 2.45
N VAL A 414 3.02 31.87 2.52
CA VAL A 414 3.59 31.09 1.41
C VAL A 414 3.19 29.63 1.55
N ALA A 415 2.67 29.03 0.47
CA ALA A 415 2.40 27.61 0.42
C ALA A 415 3.72 26.82 0.33
N VAL A 416 3.95 25.91 1.24
CA VAL A 416 5.16 25.08 1.35
C VAL A 416 4.74 23.62 1.40
N ASN A 417 5.40 22.77 0.60
CA ASN A 417 5.20 21.32 0.62
C ASN A 417 6.24 20.66 1.54
N THR A 418 5.80 20.09 2.66
CA THR A 418 6.71 19.46 3.62
C THR A 418 7.39 18.21 3.06
N ALA A 419 6.73 17.47 2.16
CA ALA A 419 7.34 16.31 1.51
C ALA A 419 8.48 16.70 0.54
N GLU A 420 8.40 17.87 -0.09
CA GLU A 420 9.50 18.41 -0.91
C GLU A 420 10.72 18.71 -0.03
N ILE A 421 10.50 19.29 1.15
CA ILE A 421 11.59 19.57 2.10
C ILE A 421 12.23 18.26 2.57
N GLU A 422 11.42 17.24 2.90
CA GLU A 422 11.92 15.91 3.26
C GLU A 422 12.77 15.30 2.14
N ARG A 423 12.32 15.41 0.89
CA ARG A 423 13.05 14.92 -0.29
C ARG A 423 14.42 15.63 -0.42
N VAL A 424 14.47 16.94 -0.24
CA VAL A 424 15.73 17.70 -0.29
C VAL A 424 16.64 17.28 0.87
N LEU A 425 16.12 17.09 2.08
CA LEU A 425 16.92 16.59 3.21
C LEU A 425 17.49 15.20 2.92
N LEU A 426 16.69 14.28 2.38
CA LEU A 426 17.10 12.92 2.02
C LEU A 426 18.12 12.87 0.87
N ALA A 427 18.18 13.91 0.03
CA ALA A 427 19.21 14.02 -1.01
C ALA A 427 20.62 14.31 -0.45
N HIS A 428 20.75 14.72 0.82
CA HIS A 428 22.05 14.90 1.46
C HIS A 428 22.68 13.53 1.78
N PRO A 429 23.94 13.26 1.41
CA PRO A 429 24.57 11.92 1.55
C PRO A 429 24.63 11.42 2.99
N ASP A 430 24.65 12.32 3.96
CA ASP A 430 24.71 12.00 5.39
C ASP A 430 23.34 11.90 6.07
N VAL A 431 22.25 12.01 5.34
CA VAL A 431 20.89 11.87 5.85
C VAL A 431 20.31 10.49 5.48
N ARG A 432 19.90 9.74 6.49
CA ARG A 432 19.22 8.43 6.30
C ARG A 432 17.71 8.53 6.33
N GLU A 433 17.19 9.36 7.26
CA GLU A 433 15.74 9.57 7.43
C GLU A 433 15.48 11.05 7.68
N ALA A 434 14.36 11.51 7.21
CA ALA A 434 13.89 12.86 7.45
C ALA A 434 12.39 12.87 7.68
N ALA A 435 11.93 13.77 8.53
CA ALA A 435 10.54 14.10 8.71
C ALA A 435 10.40 15.60 8.90
N VAL A 436 9.40 16.17 8.23
CA VAL A 436 9.08 17.60 8.35
C VAL A 436 7.62 17.75 8.72
N ALA A 437 7.35 18.55 9.72
CA ALA A 437 5.99 18.88 10.10
C ALA A 437 5.85 20.36 10.46
N ALA A 438 4.63 20.85 10.36
CA ALA A 438 4.30 22.20 10.76
C ALA A 438 3.71 22.20 12.16
N ALA A 439 4.30 22.98 13.05
CA ALA A 439 3.78 23.27 14.37
C ALA A 439 3.04 24.61 14.36
N SER A 440 1.95 24.70 15.12
CA SER A 440 1.24 25.97 15.34
C SER A 440 2.07 26.89 16.23
N ASP A 441 2.17 28.15 15.84
CA ASP A 441 2.83 29.22 16.60
C ASP A 441 1.83 30.36 16.80
N PRO A 442 1.58 30.80 18.05
CA PRO A 442 0.57 31.81 18.34
C PRO A 442 0.81 33.17 17.70
N LEU A 443 2.07 33.50 17.40
CA LEU A 443 2.48 34.80 16.87
C LEU A 443 2.64 34.81 15.35
N THR A 444 3.11 33.71 14.78
CA THR A 444 3.51 33.66 13.36
C THR A 444 2.68 32.68 12.52
N GLY A 445 1.68 32.02 13.12
CA GLY A 445 0.82 31.03 12.48
C GLY A 445 1.43 29.64 12.48
N LYS A 446 2.09 29.21 11.39
CA LYS A 446 2.75 27.90 11.31
C LYS A 446 4.24 28.04 11.10
N ARG A 447 5.00 27.21 11.82
CA ARG A 447 6.46 27.07 11.69
C ARG A 447 6.83 25.65 11.27
N LEU A 448 7.86 25.53 10.45
CA LEU A 448 8.37 24.23 10.02
C LEU A 448 9.43 23.71 10.99
N HIS A 449 9.25 22.46 11.41
CA HIS A 449 10.22 21.70 12.19
C HIS A 449 10.64 20.47 11.38
N ALA A 450 11.92 20.15 11.38
CA ALA A 450 12.46 18.95 10.77
C ALA A 450 13.23 18.13 11.80
N ALA A 451 13.11 16.83 11.71
CA ALA A 451 13.98 15.87 12.37
C ALA A 451 14.65 15.00 11.33
N VAL A 452 15.92 14.72 11.57
CA VAL A 452 16.77 13.99 10.62
C VAL A 452 17.56 12.93 11.37
N GLN A 453 17.58 11.71 10.85
CA GLN A 453 18.56 10.71 11.26
C GLN A 453 19.80 10.86 10.38
N ARG A 454 20.97 11.09 10.98
CA ARG A 454 22.21 11.11 10.24
C ARG A 454 22.81 9.72 10.04
N THR A 455 23.67 9.59 9.02
CA THR A 455 24.42 8.36 8.77
C THR A 455 25.39 8.10 9.94
N PRO A 456 25.55 6.84 10.41
CA PRO A 456 26.50 6.51 11.46
C PRO A 456 27.91 7.01 11.16
N GLY A 457 28.54 7.65 12.14
CA GLY A 457 29.87 8.24 11.99
C GLY A 457 29.93 9.61 11.30
N SER A 458 28.79 10.14 10.82
CA SER A 458 28.73 11.47 10.23
C SER A 458 28.85 12.59 11.28
N THR A 459 29.51 13.67 10.91
CA THR A 459 29.58 14.93 11.67
C THR A 459 28.54 15.95 11.25
N LEU A 460 27.52 15.51 10.51
CA LEU A 460 26.44 16.36 10.01
C LEU A 460 25.82 17.17 11.15
N ASN A 461 25.68 18.47 10.93
CA ASN A 461 25.09 19.41 11.88
C ASN A 461 24.01 20.28 11.22
N SER A 462 23.29 21.05 12.03
CA SER A 462 22.16 21.86 11.54
C SER A 462 22.58 22.99 10.60
N LEU A 463 23.80 23.48 10.68
CA LEU A 463 24.29 24.53 9.80
C LEU A 463 24.47 24.01 8.37
N VAL A 464 25.13 22.87 8.22
CA VAL A 464 25.33 22.19 6.92
C VAL A 464 23.98 21.88 6.27
N LEU A 465 23.01 21.36 7.04
CA LEU A 465 21.68 21.07 6.53
C LEU A 465 20.91 22.35 6.12
N ARG A 466 21.06 23.45 6.87
CA ARG A 466 20.46 24.74 6.48
C ARG A 466 21.03 25.27 5.19
N GLU A 467 22.34 25.18 5.00
CA GLU A 467 22.97 25.55 3.72
C GLU A 467 22.49 24.69 2.57
N HIS A 468 22.40 23.36 2.78
CA HIS A 468 21.88 22.42 1.80
C HIS A 468 20.44 22.76 1.40
N LEU A 469 19.57 23.01 2.37
CA LEU A 469 18.19 23.41 2.13
C LEU A 469 18.09 24.77 1.41
N ALA A 470 18.87 25.78 1.84
CA ALA A 470 18.82 27.11 1.27
C ALA A 470 19.29 27.17 -0.19
N ARG A 471 20.13 26.23 -0.64
CA ARG A 471 20.53 26.10 -2.05
C ARG A 471 19.45 25.50 -2.93
N ASN A 472 18.52 24.73 -2.35
CA ASN A 472 17.56 23.91 -3.09
C ASN A 472 16.11 24.34 -2.90
N LEU A 473 15.80 25.19 -1.90
CA LEU A 473 14.44 25.56 -1.52
C LEU A 473 14.29 27.08 -1.30
N PRO A 474 13.10 27.62 -1.52
CA PRO A 474 12.77 28.98 -1.13
C PRO A 474 12.95 29.18 0.39
N ARG A 475 13.31 30.39 0.82
CA ARG A 475 13.54 30.72 2.22
C ARG A 475 12.39 30.32 3.16
N ALA A 476 11.14 30.42 2.70
CA ALA A 476 9.95 30.05 3.45
C ALA A 476 9.84 28.53 3.73
N ALA A 477 10.52 27.71 2.94
CA ALA A 477 10.52 26.26 3.05
C ALA A 477 11.68 25.70 3.92
N VAL A 478 12.58 26.58 4.41
CA VAL A 478 13.68 26.16 5.30
C VAL A 478 13.16 26.04 6.72
N PRO A 479 13.20 24.84 7.36
CA PRO A 479 12.70 24.65 8.73
C PRO A 479 13.42 25.52 9.75
N GLU A 480 12.64 26.12 10.67
CA GLU A 480 13.19 26.93 11.76
C GLU A 480 13.92 26.08 12.80
N LYS A 481 13.42 24.89 13.07
CA LYS A 481 14.06 23.91 13.94
C LYS A 481 14.50 22.69 13.13
N LEU A 482 15.75 22.29 13.33
CA LEU A 482 16.37 21.11 12.76
C LEU A 482 16.93 20.27 13.89
N ALA A 483 16.27 19.17 14.23
CA ALA A 483 16.76 18.18 15.19
C ALA A 483 17.52 17.08 14.44
N ILE A 484 18.71 16.74 14.92
CA ILE A 484 19.55 15.69 14.33
C ILE A 484 19.68 14.56 15.35
N HIS A 485 19.40 13.35 14.91
CA HIS A 485 19.38 12.14 15.70
C HIS A 485 20.38 11.12 15.15
N ASP A 486 21.04 10.39 16.04
CA ASP A 486 21.88 9.23 15.70
C ASP A 486 21.01 7.96 15.58
N ALA A 487 19.96 7.86 16.39
CA ALA A 487 19.00 6.76 16.36
C ALA A 487 17.97 6.94 15.23
N PRO A 488 17.37 5.82 14.74
CA PRO A 488 16.25 5.87 13.80
C PRO A 488 15.09 6.72 14.33
N LEU A 489 14.45 7.44 13.44
CA LEU A 489 13.26 8.22 13.79
C LEU A 489 12.09 7.28 14.15
N PRO A 490 11.17 7.70 15.05
CA PRO A 490 9.98 6.93 15.38
C PRO A 490 9.21 6.51 14.13
N LYS A 491 8.68 5.28 14.13
CA LYS A 491 7.93 4.71 13.00
C LYS A 491 6.48 4.45 13.38
N THR A 492 5.61 4.62 12.40
CA THR A 492 4.25 4.12 12.46
C THR A 492 4.22 2.59 12.36
N ALA A 493 3.09 1.96 12.65
CA ALA A 493 2.89 0.53 12.46
C ALA A 493 3.11 0.05 11.01
N THR A 494 3.10 0.97 10.04
CA THR A 494 3.36 0.72 8.61
C THR A 494 4.83 0.88 8.22
N GLY A 495 5.74 1.17 9.17
CA GLY A 495 7.16 1.37 8.90
C GLY A 495 7.52 2.78 8.41
N LYS A 496 6.57 3.67 8.20
CA LYS A 496 6.83 5.07 7.83
C LYS A 496 7.25 5.89 9.04
N VAL A 497 8.03 6.96 8.82
CA VAL A 497 8.39 7.88 9.90
C VAL A 497 7.14 8.54 10.47
N ASP A 498 6.97 8.44 11.79
CA ASP A 498 5.87 9.09 12.50
C ASP A 498 6.18 10.57 12.70
N ARG A 499 5.69 11.39 11.78
CA ARG A 499 5.88 12.84 11.82
C ARG A 499 5.34 13.50 13.09
N LYS A 500 4.31 12.92 13.71
CA LYS A 500 3.73 13.48 14.95
C LYS A 500 4.63 13.22 16.15
N ALA A 501 5.24 12.04 16.21
CA ALA A 501 6.15 11.67 17.29
C ALA A 501 7.52 12.38 17.21
N VAL A 502 7.86 12.96 16.07
CA VAL A 502 9.15 13.67 15.85
C VAL A 502 9.06 15.15 16.17
N LEU A 503 7.84 15.67 16.32
CA LEU A 503 7.63 17.06 16.73
C LEU A 503 7.85 17.18 18.24
N PRO A 504 8.45 18.28 18.72
CA PRO A 504 8.39 18.59 20.14
C PRO A 504 6.92 18.74 20.54
N ALA A 505 6.57 18.20 21.71
CA ALA A 505 5.25 18.45 22.31
C ALA A 505 4.96 19.96 22.36
N PRO A 506 3.71 20.36 22.16
CA PRO A 506 3.31 21.77 22.12
C PRO A 506 3.66 22.52 23.41
#